data_27b7461681a8ba20db1ebd55491ccad3
#
_entry.id   27b7461681a8ba20db1ebd55491ccad3
#
_cell.length_a   1.000
_cell.length_b   1.000
_cell.length_c   1.000
_cell.angle_alpha   90.00
_cell.angle_beta   90.00
_cell.angle_gamma   90.00
#
_symmetry.space_group_name_H-M   'P 1'
#
loop_
_entity.id
_entity.type
_entity.pdbx_description
1 polymer ?
#
loop_
_entity_poly.entity_id
_entity_poly.type
_entity_poly.pdbx_seq_one_letter_code
_entity_poly.pdbx_strand_id
1 'polypeptide(L)'
;LTGEYSLKTAAKKIAAMGPSKVVIKKGEHGALLFENDRIFYAPALPLEEVFDPTGAGDCFAGGFMGYLSQTNDTSFENMKKAVIAGSAVASFCVEKFGTKRLEEITTADVKERMQAFLQLSQFDLN
;
A
#
# COMPACT_ATOMS: atom_id res chain seq x y z
N LEU A 1 -16.49 10.67 -1.21
CA LEU A 1 -16.15 11.81 -2.03
C LEU A 1 -16.89 11.80 -3.36
N THR A 2 -16.91 10.69 -4.04
CA THR A 2 -17.57 10.56 -5.35
C THR A 2 -18.99 9.99 -5.27
N GLY A 3 -19.38 9.39 -4.15
CA GLY A 3 -20.64 8.73 -3.98
C GLY A 3 -20.81 7.43 -4.76
N GLU A 4 -19.72 6.90 -5.30
CA GLU A 4 -19.76 5.71 -6.14
C GLU A 4 -19.54 4.44 -5.33
N TYR A 5 -20.28 3.37 -5.68
CA TYR A 5 -20.09 2.05 -5.08
C TYR A 5 -18.97 1.27 -5.74
N SER A 6 -18.75 1.47 -7.06
CA SER A 6 -17.66 0.83 -7.78
C SER A 6 -16.36 1.59 -7.56
N LEU A 7 -15.33 0.91 -7.05
CA LEU A 7 -14.02 1.54 -6.84
C LEU A 7 -13.38 1.97 -8.15
N LYS A 8 -13.58 1.21 -9.22
CA LYS A 8 -13.06 1.58 -10.54
C LYS A 8 -13.70 2.87 -11.05
N THR A 9 -15.01 3.00 -10.90
CA THR A 9 -15.74 4.20 -11.31
C THR A 9 -15.35 5.39 -10.44
N ALA A 10 -15.22 5.19 -9.12
CA ALA A 10 -14.79 6.23 -8.20
C ALA A 10 -13.40 6.75 -8.57
N ALA A 11 -12.46 5.83 -8.87
CA ALA A 11 -11.12 6.22 -9.26
C ALA A 11 -11.11 7.02 -10.56
N LYS A 12 -11.93 6.65 -11.55
CA LYS A 12 -12.06 7.39 -12.80
C LYS A 12 -12.58 8.80 -12.57
N LYS A 13 -13.57 8.94 -11.68
CA LYS A 13 -14.10 10.26 -11.35
C LYS A 13 -13.08 11.14 -10.65
N ILE A 14 -12.31 10.57 -9.73
CA ILE A 14 -11.24 11.32 -9.05
C ILE A 14 -10.16 11.73 -10.05
N ALA A 15 -9.76 10.82 -10.94
CA ALA A 15 -8.77 11.13 -11.97
C ALA A 15 -9.25 12.26 -12.89
N ALA A 16 -10.55 12.31 -13.20
CA ALA A 16 -11.13 13.39 -14.01
C ALA A 16 -11.07 14.74 -13.31
N MET A 17 -10.94 14.76 -11.98
CA MET A 17 -10.79 16.00 -11.20
C MET A 17 -9.36 16.53 -11.19
N GLY A 18 -8.37 15.79 -11.72
CA GLY A 18 -7.00 16.24 -11.82
C GLY A 18 -5.93 15.16 -11.63
N PRO A 19 -5.98 14.31 -10.58
CA PRO A 19 -4.91 13.34 -10.35
C PRO A 19 -4.86 12.27 -11.46
N SER A 20 -3.65 11.97 -11.94
CA SER A 20 -3.46 10.89 -12.92
C SER A 20 -3.31 9.53 -12.26
N LYS A 21 -2.97 9.51 -10.97
CA LYS A 21 -2.76 8.30 -10.19
C LYS A 21 -3.61 8.37 -8.92
N VAL A 22 -4.30 7.28 -8.62
CA VAL A 22 -5.18 7.23 -7.46
C VAL A 22 -4.89 5.94 -6.68
N VAL A 23 -4.67 6.07 -5.38
CA VAL A 23 -4.54 4.92 -4.48
C VAL A 23 -5.75 4.89 -3.57
N ILE A 24 -6.45 3.77 -3.58
CA ILE A 24 -7.60 3.55 -2.69
C ILE A 24 -7.22 2.47 -1.70
N LYS A 25 -7.19 2.82 -0.42
CA LYS A 25 -6.89 1.87 0.66
C LYS A 25 -8.19 1.29 1.18
N LYS A 26 -8.18 -0.01 1.42
CA LYS A 26 -9.34 -0.74 1.91
C LYS A 26 -9.06 -1.39 3.27
N GLY A 27 -8.18 -0.79 4.06
CA GLY A 27 -7.82 -1.30 5.38
C GLY A 27 -7.30 -2.73 5.31
N GLU A 28 -7.96 -3.64 6.03
CA GLU A 28 -7.59 -5.05 6.07
C GLU A 28 -7.78 -5.77 4.73
N HIS A 29 -8.43 -5.14 3.78
CA HIS A 29 -8.69 -5.73 2.46
C HIS A 29 -7.66 -5.30 1.41
N GLY A 30 -6.61 -4.59 1.80
CA GLY A 30 -5.54 -4.22 0.91
C GLY A 30 -5.68 -2.83 0.31
N ALA A 31 -5.01 -2.61 -0.84
CA ALA A 31 -5.00 -1.33 -1.52
C ALA A 31 -5.05 -1.52 -3.03
N LEU A 32 -5.65 -0.56 -3.72
CA LEU A 32 -5.74 -0.54 -5.17
C LEU A 32 -5.05 0.71 -5.71
N LEU A 33 -4.23 0.53 -6.74
CA LEU A 33 -3.59 1.63 -7.47
C LEU A 33 -4.20 1.71 -8.85
N PHE A 34 -4.66 2.90 -9.23
CA PHE A 34 -5.24 3.17 -10.54
C PHE A 34 -4.41 4.22 -11.26
N GLU A 35 -4.12 3.97 -12.54
CA GLU A 35 -3.53 4.95 -13.43
C GLU A 35 -4.05 4.69 -14.84
N ASN A 36 -4.90 5.59 -15.36
CA ASN A 36 -5.60 5.41 -16.62
C ASN A 36 -6.37 4.08 -16.61
N ASP A 37 -6.05 3.15 -17.52
CA ASP A 37 -6.71 1.84 -17.58
C ASP A 37 -5.96 0.76 -16.80
N ARG A 38 -4.85 1.11 -16.14
CA ARG A 38 -4.04 0.16 -15.39
C ARG A 38 -4.49 0.10 -13.94
N ILE A 39 -4.57 -1.12 -13.41
CA ILE A 39 -5.00 -1.38 -12.04
C ILE A 39 -4.01 -2.35 -11.40
N PHE A 40 -3.58 -2.04 -10.19
CA PHE A 40 -2.77 -2.95 -9.39
C PHE A 40 -3.41 -3.14 -8.02
N TYR A 41 -3.55 -4.38 -7.59
CA TYR A 41 -4.07 -4.71 -6.27
C TYR A 41 -2.96 -5.26 -5.38
N ALA A 42 -2.80 -4.65 -4.21
CA ALA A 42 -1.90 -5.12 -3.17
C ALA A 42 -2.74 -5.68 -2.03
N PRO A 43 -2.67 -6.99 -1.76
CA PRO A 43 -3.44 -7.57 -0.66
C PRO A 43 -2.90 -7.12 0.69
N ALA A 44 -3.73 -7.17 1.72
CA ALA A 44 -3.26 -6.99 3.08
C ALA A 44 -2.53 -8.26 3.53
N LEU A 45 -1.47 -8.09 4.31
CA LEU A 45 -0.74 -9.23 4.86
C LEU A 45 -1.54 -9.77 6.05
N PRO A 46 -1.87 -11.08 6.06
CA PRO A 46 -2.52 -11.66 7.22
C PRO A 46 -1.55 -11.71 8.40
N LEU A 47 -1.89 -11.02 9.47
CA LEU A 47 -1.10 -10.96 10.69
C LEU A 47 -1.80 -11.77 11.77
N GLU A 48 -1.03 -12.50 12.56
CA GLU A 48 -1.60 -13.28 13.67
C GLU A 48 -2.18 -12.37 14.74
N GLU A 49 -1.51 -11.25 15.00
CA GLU A 49 -1.97 -10.27 15.97
C GLU A 49 -2.04 -8.89 15.34
N VAL A 50 -3.24 -8.33 15.32
CA VAL A 50 -3.45 -6.93 14.97
C VAL A 50 -3.84 -6.22 16.25
N PHE A 51 -2.98 -5.30 16.71
CA PHE A 51 -3.16 -4.69 18.01
C PHE A 51 -4.00 -3.42 17.92
N ASP A 52 -3.60 -2.48 17.08
CA ASP A 52 -4.29 -1.21 16.96
C ASP A 52 -4.11 -0.66 15.55
N PRO A 53 -5.20 -0.57 14.75
CA PRO A 53 -5.10 -0.03 13.41
C PRO A 53 -5.01 1.50 13.35
N THR A 54 -5.10 2.18 14.50
CA THR A 54 -5.00 3.63 14.54
C THR A 54 -3.62 4.09 14.03
N GLY A 55 -3.62 4.99 13.07
CA GLY A 55 -2.37 5.49 12.49
C GLY A 55 -1.82 4.67 11.34
N ALA A 56 -2.41 3.51 11.03
CA ALA A 56 -1.93 2.68 9.91
C ALA A 56 -1.99 3.43 8.58
N GLY A 57 -3.00 4.27 8.39
CA GLY A 57 -3.12 5.09 7.19
C GLY A 57 -1.97 6.08 7.04
N ASP A 58 -1.57 6.72 8.13
CA ASP A 58 -0.44 7.64 8.14
C ASP A 58 0.86 6.91 7.89
N CYS A 59 1.02 5.71 8.45
CA CYS A 59 2.19 4.87 8.23
C CYS A 59 2.28 4.42 6.77
N PHE A 60 1.15 4.08 6.16
CA PHE A 60 1.10 3.75 4.74
C PHE A 60 1.58 4.95 3.91
N ALA A 61 1.01 6.12 4.16
CA ALA A 61 1.38 7.33 3.42
C ALA A 61 2.87 7.64 3.58
N GLY A 62 3.40 7.51 4.78
CA GLY A 62 4.82 7.72 5.05
C GLY A 62 5.71 6.74 4.29
N GLY A 63 5.38 5.47 4.30
CA GLY A 63 6.13 4.44 3.57
C GLY A 63 6.04 4.62 2.07
N PHE A 64 4.85 4.93 1.57
CA PHE A 64 4.61 5.17 0.15
C PHE A 64 5.41 6.38 -0.35
N MET A 65 5.27 7.51 0.32
CA MET A 65 5.97 8.74 -0.08
C MET A 65 7.48 8.62 0.13
N GLY A 66 7.90 7.96 1.20
CA GLY A 66 9.32 7.74 1.46
C GLY A 66 9.96 6.91 0.34
N TYR A 67 9.29 5.87 -0.11
CA TYR A 67 9.79 5.04 -1.22
C TYR A 67 9.90 5.86 -2.51
N LEU A 68 8.88 6.64 -2.85
CA LEU A 68 8.90 7.49 -4.04
C LEU A 68 10.01 8.53 -3.96
N SER A 69 10.22 9.10 -2.79
CA SER A 69 11.27 10.08 -2.57
C SER A 69 12.67 9.51 -2.79
N GLN A 70 12.90 8.27 -2.33
CA GLN A 70 14.18 7.59 -2.50
C GLN A 70 14.44 7.18 -3.95
N THR A 71 13.41 6.72 -4.64
CA THR A 71 13.56 6.20 -6.01
C THR A 71 13.42 7.27 -7.07
N ASN A 72 12.73 8.36 -6.75
CA ASN A 72 12.50 9.49 -7.66
C ASN A 72 11.94 9.04 -9.02
N ASP A 73 10.99 8.11 -8.99
CA ASP A 73 10.41 7.48 -10.18
C ASP A 73 8.91 7.30 -9.96
N THR A 74 8.09 7.95 -10.79
CA THR A 74 6.63 7.89 -10.70
C THR A 74 6.00 7.01 -11.78
N SER A 75 6.78 6.14 -12.44
CA SER A 75 6.24 5.16 -13.37
C SER A 75 5.26 4.22 -12.65
N PHE A 76 4.34 3.63 -13.41
CA PHE A 76 3.36 2.71 -12.83
C PHE A 76 4.04 1.53 -12.12
N GLU A 77 5.11 0.98 -12.72
CA GLU A 77 5.85 -0.12 -12.12
C GLU A 77 6.47 0.27 -10.78
N ASN A 78 7.04 1.48 -10.68
CA ASN A 78 7.60 1.92 -9.41
C ASN A 78 6.50 2.31 -8.41
N MET A 79 5.36 2.82 -8.89
CA MET A 79 4.23 3.11 -8.03
C MET A 79 3.68 1.84 -7.37
N LYS A 80 3.69 0.70 -8.08
CA LYS A 80 3.31 -0.59 -7.48
C LYS A 80 4.24 -0.93 -6.31
N LYS A 81 5.53 -0.75 -6.50
CA LYS A 81 6.52 -0.98 -5.43
C LYS A 81 6.29 -0.04 -4.25
N ALA A 82 5.95 1.21 -4.53
CA ALA A 82 5.65 2.19 -3.48
C ALA A 82 4.41 1.80 -2.67
N VAL A 83 3.38 1.26 -3.33
CA VAL A 83 2.18 0.76 -2.63
C VAL A 83 2.56 -0.40 -1.70
N ILE A 84 3.39 -1.33 -2.18
CA ILE A 84 3.86 -2.45 -1.36
C ILE A 84 4.70 -1.95 -0.18
N ALA A 85 5.59 -0.97 -0.41
CA ALA A 85 6.38 -0.38 0.66
C ALA A 85 5.50 0.27 1.72
N GLY A 86 4.49 1.04 1.29
CA GLY A 86 3.53 1.64 2.21
C GLY A 86 2.76 0.60 3.00
N SER A 87 2.33 -0.47 2.33
CA SER A 87 1.63 -1.58 2.97
C SER A 87 2.51 -2.29 4.00
N ALA A 88 3.80 -2.48 3.67
CA ALA A 88 4.75 -3.10 4.60
C ALA A 88 4.93 -2.24 5.86
N VAL A 89 5.14 -0.95 5.71
CA VAL A 89 5.29 -0.03 6.86
C VAL A 89 4.02 -0.01 7.69
N ALA A 90 2.84 0.05 7.04
CA ALA A 90 1.56 0.03 7.75
C ALA A 90 1.37 -1.27 8.53
N SER A 91 1.81 -2.40 7.99
CA SER A 91 1.68 -3.70 8.67
C SER A 91 2.47 -3.75 9.98
N PHE A 92 3.65 -3.12 10.01
CA PHE A 92 4.41 -3.00 11.25
C PHE A 92 3.69 -2.10 12.26
N CYS A 93 3.02 -1.06 11.76
CA CYS A 93 2.30 -0.11 12.63
C CYS A 93 1.17 -0.77 13.42
N VAL A 94 0.49 -1.77 12.82
CA VAL A 94 -0.63 -2.45 13.49
C VAL A 94 -0.20 -3.67 14.30
N GLU A 95 1.08 -4.02 14.29
CA GLU A 95 1.59 -5.10 15.11
C GLU A 95 1.70 -4.68 16.59
N LYS A 96 2.02 -5.65 17.42
CA LYS A 96 1.93 -5.62 18.89
C LYS A 96 2.46 -4.35 19.57
N PHE A 97 3.46 -3.69 19.01
CA PHE A 97 4.11 -2.56 19.69
C PHE A 97 3.84 -1.20 19.02
N GLY A 98 3.00 -1.16 17.97
CA GLY A 98 2.64 0.09 17.33
C GLY A 98 3.85 0.93 16.94
N THR A 99 3.86 2.21 17.35
CA THR A 99 4.92 3.15 16.99
C THR A 99 6.28 2.76 17.57
N LYS A 100 6.33 2.04 18.70
CA LYS A 100 7.59 1.54 19.23
C LYS A 100 8.25 0.56 18.26
N ARG A 101 7.43 -0.29 17.65
CA ARG A 101 7.93 -1.25 16.67
C ARG A 101 8.54 -0.53 15.47
N LEU A 102 7.94 0.57 15.03
CA LEU A 102 8.47 1.35 13.92
C LEU A 102 9.86 1.93 14.20
N GLU A 103 10.12 2.33 15.45
CA GLU A 103 11.43 2.87 15.83
C GLU A 103 12.55 1.81 15.71
N GLU A 104 12.21 0.54 15.81
CA GLU A 104 13.16 -0.57 15.75
C GLU A 104 13.36 -1.13 14.34
N ILE A 105 12.52 -0.72 13.38
CA ILE A 105 12.49 -1.29 12.04
C ILE A 105 13.60 -0.71 11.17
N THR A 106 14.33 -1.60 10.50
CA THR A 106 15.38 -1.23 9.55
C THR A 106 14.86 -1.30 8.12
N THR A 107 15.62 -0.74 7.19
CA THR A 107 15.33 -0.87 5.75
C THR A 107 15.28 -2.34 5.33
N ALA A 108 16.14 -3.19 5.91
CA ALA A 108 16.15 -4.62 5.62
C ALA A 108 14.85 -5.28 6.06
N ASP A 109 14.30 -4.88 7.22
CA ASP A 109 13.02 -5.40 7.71
C ASP A 109 11.89 -5.04 6.75
N VAL A 110 11.86 -3.81 6.25
CA VAL A 110 10.85 -3.38 5.29
C VAL A 110 10.94 -4.18 4.00
N LYS A 111 12.15 -4.39 3.48
CA LYS A 111 12.36 -5.19 2.25
C LYS A 111 11.90 -6.63 2.43
N GLU A 112 12.20 -7.22 3.57
CA GLU A 112 11.74 -8.58 3.88
C GLU A 112 10.22 -8.65 3.91
N ARG A 113 9.58 -7.68 4.55
CA ARG A 113 8.12 -7.62 4.62
C ARG A 113 7.51 -7.41 3.22
N MET A 114 8.15 -6.61 2.36
CA MET A 114 7.71 -6.42 0.98
C MET A 114 7.75 -7.75 0.21
N GLN A 115 8.76 -8.57 0.44
CA GLN A 115 8.85 -9.89 -0.18
C GLN A 115 7.70 -10.79 0.28
N ALA A 116 7.30 -10.71 1.55
CA ALA A 116 6.16 -11.46 2.05
C ALA A 116 4.87 -11.06 1.33
N PHE A 117 4.68 -9.76 1.06
CA PHE A 117 3.54 -9.28 0.27
C PHE A 117 3.54 -9.85 -1.14
N LEU A 118 4.71 -9.88 -1.79
CA LEU A 118 4.82 -10.42 -3.14
C LEU A 118 4.46 -11.91 -3.17
N GLN A 119 4.88 -12.66 -2.17
CA GLN A 119 4.62 -14.09 -2.11
C GLN A 119 3.14 -14.43 -1.97
N LEU A 120 2.35 -13.53 -1.38
CA LEU A 120 0.91 -13.75 -1.21
C LEU A 120 0.15 -13.88 -2.52
N SER A 121 0.60 -13.19 -3.56
CA SER A 121 -0.11 -13.15 -4.84
C SER A 121 0.66 -13.83 -5.97
N GLN A 122 1.85 -14.34 -5.70
CA GLN A 122 2.67 -15.00 -6.70
C GLN A 122 2.21 -16.45 -6.94
N PHE A 123 2.09 -16.84 -8.20
CA PHE A 123 1.71 -18.20 -8.57
C PHE A 123 2.09 -18.49 -10.02
N ASP A 124 2.22 -19.78 -10.35
CA ASP A 124 2.48 -20.23 -11.70
C ASP A 124 1.19 -20.74 -12.35
N LEU A 125 1.03 -20.43 -13.64
CA LEU A 125 -0.11 -20.92 -14.41
C LEU A 125 0.16 -22.27 -15.06
N ASN A 126 1.36 -22.77 -14.99
CA ASN A 126 1.75 -24.05 -15.59
C ASN A 126 1.32 -25.23 -14.74
#